data_e14cf16b02bed078db7f4dfc06d81474
#
_entry.id   e14cf16b02bed078db7f4dfc06d81474
#
_cell.length_a   1.000
_cell.length_b   1.000
_cell.length_c   1.000
_cell.angle_alpha   90.00
_cell.angle_beta   90.00
_cell.angle_gamma   90.00
#
_symmetry.space_group_name_H-M   'P 1'
#
loop_
_entity.id
_entity.type
_entity.pdbx_description
1 polymer ?
#
loop_
_entity_poly.entity_id
_entity_poly.type
_entity_poly.pdbx_seq_one_letter_code
_entity_poly.pdbx_strand_id
1 'polypeptide(L)'
;VSVREKWRLFRREQEDPEPFYSLLAREAAADLDRRYGPLRGQWVLDLGCGPGFYTAALRAIGAEVTPVDNSKEELALAGEPPEGALIADAGTLPLADASVDGVFCSNLLEHTPDAAPVIAEIERVLRPGGWAYVSWTNWYSPWGGHDMTPYQYLGPERGPRLYERRHGKPRKNAYGEGLWACHIGPTLALVRARPQLAIERVEPRYWPWAAPVCRIPGLRELVTWNCVIRARKL
;
A
#
# COMPACT_ATOMS: atom_id res chain seq x y z
N VAL A 1 -14.02 -15.59 2.13
CA VAL A 1 -13.16 -16.38 3.04
C VAL A 1 -13.47 -16.00 4.48
N SER A 2 -13.44 -16.98 5.44
CA SER A 2 -13.77 -16.72 6.84
C SER A 2 -12.66 -15.94 7.56
N VAL A 3 -13.03 -15.16 8.60
CA VAL A 3 -12.06 -14.45 9.45
C VAL A 3 -11.05 -15.42 10.10
N ARG A 4 -11.52 -16.62 10.47
CA ARG A 4 -10.66 -17.68 11.05
C ARG A 4 -9.59 -18.16 10.08
N GLU A 5 -9.94 -18.28 8.80
CA GLU A 5 -9.00 -18.70 7.76
C GLU A 5 -7.97 -17.62 7.47
N LYS A 6 -8.40 -16.35 7.36
CA LYS A 6 -7.47 -15.21 7.23
C LYS A 6 -6.48 -15.15 8.39
N TRP A 7 -6.97 -15.33 9.61
CA TRP A 7 -6.14 -15.36 10.81
C TRP A 7 -5.14 -16.52 10.81
N ARG A 8 -5.56 -17.71 10.35
CA ARG A 8 -4.67 -18.87 10.22
C ARG A 8 -3.56 -18.62 9.22
N LEU A 9 -3.87 -18.06 8.06
CA LEU A 9 -2.89 -17.72 7.02
C LEU A 9 -1.94 -16.61 7.50
N PHE A 10 -2.49 -15.56 8.12
CA PHE A 10 -1.71 -14.47 8.68
C PHE A 10 -0.66 -14.96 9.71
N ARG A 11 -1.00 -15.92 10.57
CA ARG A 11 -0.04 -16.46 11.54
C ARG A 11 1.14 -17.21 10.92
N ARG A 12 1.03 -17.61 9.66
CA ARG A 12 2.08 -18.30 8.91
C ARG A 12 2.77 -17.39 7.88
N GLU A 13 2.36 -16.14 7.80
CA GLU A 13 2.82 -15.18 6.79
C GLU A 13 4.33 -14.98 6.81
N GLN A 14 4.97 -15.05 7.97
CA GLN A 14 6.42 -14.92 8.10
C GLN A 14 7.19 -16.16 7.58
N GLU A 15 6.56 -17.34 7.59
CA GLU A 15 7.16 -18.59 7.11
C GLU A 15 6.80 -18.88 5.66
N ASP A 16 5.55 -18.57 5.28
CA ASP A 16 4.96 -18.84 3.97
C ASP A 16 3.99 -17.70 3.60
N PRO A 17 4.50 -16.59 3.01
CA PRO A 17 3.71 -15.39 2.73
C PRO A 17 2.70 -15.58 1.58
N GLU A 18 2.99 -16.46 0.62
CA GLU A 18 2.22 -16.58 -0.62
C GLU A 18 0.73 -16.84 -0.41
N PRO A 19 0.27 -17.80 0.42
CA PRO A 19 -1.15 -18.09 0.59
C PRO A 19 -1.92 -16.90 1.17
N PHE A 20 -1.31 -16.15 2.09
CA PHE A 20 -1.95 -14.99 2.71
C PHE A 20 -2.06 -13.82 1.73
N TYR A 21 -0.96 -13.45 1.09
CA TYR A 21 -0.95 -12.32 0.15
C TYR A 21 -1.74 -12.62 -1.13
N SER A 22 -1.70 -13.85 -1.65
CA SER A 22 -2.53 -14.27 -2.79
C SER A 22 -4.03 -14.21 -2.48
N LEU A 23 -4.43 -14.53 -1.24
CA LEU A 23 -5.82 -14.35 -0.82
C LEU A 23 -6.23 -12.89 -0.77
N LEU A 24 -5.41 -12.03 -0.13
CA LEU A 24 -5.66 -10.59 -0.06
C LEU A 24 -5.71 -9.95 -1.44
N ALA A 25 -4.83 -10.39 -2.34
CA ALA A 25 -4.77 -9.89 -3.72
C ALA A 25 -6.04 -10.23 -4.49
N ARG A 26 -6.52 -11.48 -4.42
CA ARG A 26 -7.79 -11.88 -5.07
C ARG A 26 -8.99 -11.10 -4.52
N GLU A 27 -9.07 -10.89 -3.21
CA GLU A 27 -10.14 -10.11 -2.61
C GLU A 27 -10.09 -8.64 -3.05
N ALA A 28 -8.89 -8.04 -3.10
CA ALA A 28 -8.70 -6.68 -3.57
C ALA A 28 -9.07 -6.53 -5.05
N ALA A 29 -8.60 -7.43 -5.92
CA ALA A 29 -8.93 -7.41 -7.34
C ALA A 29 -10.44 -7.52 -7.58
N ALA A 30 -11.12 -8.45 -6.89
CA ALA A 30 -12.57 -8.59 -6.99
C ALA A 30 -13.33 -7.37 -6.45
N ASP A 31 -12.83 -6.70 -5.43
CA ASP A 31 -13.45 -5.47 -4.90
C ASP A 31 -13.26 -4.29 -5.85
N LEU A 32 -12.10 -4.15 -6.46
CA LEU A 32 -11.82 -3.11 -7.45
C LEU A 32 -12.68 -3.31 -8.71
N ASP A 33 -12.78 -4.54 -9.20
CA ASP A 33 -13.62 -4.88 -10.37
C ASP A 33 -15.09 -4.52 -10.15
N ARG A 34 -15.64 -4.85 -8.99
CA ARG A 34 -17.02 -4.46 -8.64
C ARG A 34 -17.22 -2.95 -8.51
N ARG A 35 -16.21 -2.23 -8.03
CA ARG A 35 -16.34 -0.81 -7.69
C ARG A 35 -16.10 0.11 -8.88
N TYR A 36 -15.11 -0.21 -9.68
CA TYR A 36 -14.68 0.64 -10.79
C TYR A 36 -15.13 0.15 -12.16
N GLY A 37 -15.99 -0.89 -12.19
CA GLY A 37 -16.43 -1.61 -13.38
C GLY A 37 -15.40 -2.62 -13.84
N PRO A 38 -15.70 -3.40 -14.90
CA PRO A 38 -14.79 -4.44 -15.37
C PRO A 38 -13.40 -3.90 -15.60
N LEU A 39 -12.41 -4.44 -14.87
CA LEU A 39 -11.00 -4.05 -15.06
C LEU A 39 -10.39 -4.67 -16.32
N ARG A 40 -11.12 -5.56 -17.00
CA ARG A 40 -10.68 -6.17 -18.27
C ARG A 40 -10.32 -5.11 -19.30
N GLY A 41 -9.06 -5.14 -19.77
CA GLY A 41 -8.52 -4.20 -20.74
C GLY A 41 -8.20 -2.81 -20.16
N GLN A 42 -8.39 -2.56 -18.86
CA GLN A 42 -7.88 -1.36 -18.23
C GLN A 42 -6.38 -1.49 -18.00
N TRP A 43 -5.63 -0.43 -18.30
CA TRP A 43 -4.23 -0.34 -17.95
C TRP A 43 -4.07 0.09 -16.50
N VAL A 44 -3.60 -0.82 -15.64
CA VAL A 44 -3.43 -0.64 -14.21
C VAL A 44 -1.95 -0.64 -13.84
N LEU A 45 -1.52 0.35 -13.10
CA LEU A 45 -0.20 0.41 -12.49
C LEU A 45 -0.25 -0.26 -11.11
N ASP A 46 0.54 -1.31 -10.89
CA ASP A 46 0.76 -1.92 -9.57
C ASP A 46 2.05 -1.33 -8.99
N LEU A 47 1.89 -0.30 -8.14
CA LEU A 47 2.97 0.55 -7.65
C LEU A 47 3.47 0.07 -6.29
N GLY A 48 4.73 -0.34 -6.21
CA GLY A 48 5.31 -1.09 -5.11
C GLY A 48 4.84 -2.54 -5.14
N CYS A 49 4.97 -3.18 -6.32
CA CYS A 49 4.38 -4.50 -6.56
C CYS A 49 5.07 -5.64 -5.80
N GLY A 50 6.32 -5.44 -5.33
CA GLY A 50 7.12 -6.49 -4.70
C GLY A 50 7.13 -7.77 -5.54
N PRO A 51 6.86 -8.94 -4.93
CA PRO A 51 6.84 -10.23 -5.65
C PRO A 51 5.64 -10.43 -6.60
N GLY A 52 4.75 -9.44 -6.77
CA GLY A 52 3.71 -9.43 -7.79
C GLY A 52 2.42 -10.19 -7.48
N PHE A 53 2.10 -10.47 -6.22
CA PHE A 53 0.83 -11.14 -5.87
C PHE A 53 -0.41 -10.37 -6.35
N TYR A 54 -0.40 -9.03 -6.24
CA TYR A 54 -1.49 -8.17 -6.72
C TYR A 54 -1.48 -8.06 -8.23
N THR A 55 -0.30 -7.95 -8.85
CA THR A 55 -0.13 -8.02 -10.31
C THR A 55 -0.81 -9.27 -10.88
N ALA A 56 -0.51 -10.45 -10.32
CA ALA A 56 -1.09 -11.72 -10.77
C ALA A 56 -2.61 -11.75 -10.61
N ALA A 57 -3.14 -11.27 -9.48
CA ALA A 57 -4.58 -11.26 -9.23
C ALA A 57 -5.35 -10.29 -10.13
N LEU A 58 -4.79 -9.11 -10.42
CA LEU A 58 -5.36 -8.13 -11.33
C LEU A 58 -5.35 -8.63 -12.78
N ARG A 59 -4.25 -9.25 -13.21
CA ARG A 59 -4.16 -9.91 -14.54
C ARG A 59 -5.15 -11.05 -14.69
N ALA A 60 -5.38 -11.84 -13.64
CA ALA A 60 -6.33 -12.95 -13.67
C ALA A 60 -7.78 -12.51 -13.95
N ILE A 61 -8.15 -11.27 -13.65
CA ILE A 61 -9.46 -10.68 -13.99
C ILE A 61 -9.43 -9.90 -15.31
N GLY A 62 -8.30 -9.92 -16.03
CA GLY A 62 -8.16 -9.37 -17.37
C GLY A 62 -7.64 -7.94 -17.44
N ALA A 63 -7.14 -7.35 -16.37
CA ALA A 63 -6.45 -6.06 -16.42
C ALA A 63 -5.09 -6.17 -17.11
N GLU A 64 -4.69 -5.12 -17.82
CA GLU A 64 -3.34 -4.95 -18.35
C GLU A 64 -2.47 -4.29 -17.30
N VAL A 65 -1.63 -5.07 -16.61
CA VAL A 65 -0.92 -4.58 -15.42
C VAL A 65 0.55 -4.33 -15.71
N THR A 66 1.01 -3.12 -15.39
CA THR A 66 2.43 -2.78 -15.33
C THR A 66 2.88 -2.77 -13.86
N PRO A 67 3.65 -3.78 -13.43
CA PRO A 67 4.21 -3.81 -12.10
C PRO A 67 5.43 -2.89 -12.00
N VAL A 68 5.53 -2.12 -10.91
CA VAL A 68 6.65 -1.20 -10.64
C VAL A 68 7.13 -1.39 -9.22
N ASP A 69 8.45 -1.55 -9.06
CA ASP A 69 9.13 -1.55 -7.77
C ASP A 69 10.52 -0.94 -7.94
N ASN A 70 11.09 -0.39 -6.87
CA ASN A 70 12.45 0.15 -6.91
C ASN A 70 13.52 -0.87 -6.52
N SER A 71 13.13 -2.03 -5.98
CA SER A 71 14.02 -3.09 -5.49
C SER A 71 13.95 -4.34 -6.36
N LYS A 72 15.11 -4.72 -6.92
CA LYS A 72 15.26 -6.00 -7.63
C LYS A 72 15.10 -7.19 -6.69
N GLU A 73 15.52 -7.01 -5.46
CA GLU A 73 15.44 -8.02 -4.40
C GLU A 73 13.99 -8.32 -4.02
N GLU A 74 13.15 -7.28 -3.88
CA GLU A 74 11.72 -7.44 -3.59
C GLU A 74 10.99 -8.10 -4.78
N LEU A 75 11.30 -7.71 -6.00
CA LEU A 75 10.73 -8.32 -7.20
C LEU A 75 11.04 -9.83 -7.29
N ALA A 76 12.20 -10.26 -6.81
CA ALA A 76 12.65 -11.64 -6.88
C ALA A 76 12.26 -12.51 -5.66
N LEU A 77 11.57 -11.97 -4.65
CA LEU A 77 11.24 -12.70 -3.42
C LEU A 77 10.39 -13.97 -3.62
N ALA A 78 9.55 -14.01 -4.65
CA ALA A 78 8.75 -15.19 -4.99
C ALA A 78 9.36 -16.02 -6.15
N GLY A 79 10.62 -15.78 -6.51
CA GLY A 79 11.30 -16.41 -7.62
C GLY A 79 11.53 -15.44 -8.77
N GLU A 80 10.94 -15.69 -9.94
CA GLU A 80 11.06 -14.80 -11.10
C GLU A 80 10.27 -13.48 -10.86
N PRO A 81 10.86 -12.32 -11.21
CA PRO A 81 10.13 -11.06 -11.20
C PRO A 81 8.84 -11.12 -12.03
N PRO A 82 7.80 -10.36 -11.68
CA PRO A 82 6.60 -10.29 -12.51
C PRO A 82 6.95 -9.85 -13.94
N GLU A 83 6.36 -10.52 -14.93
CA GLU A 83 6.59 -10.18 -16.34
C GLU A 83 6.34 -8.69 -16.61
N GLY A 84 7.24 -8.03 -17.33
CA GLY A 84 7.15 -6.62 -17.66
C GLY A 84 7.34 -5.67 -16.46
N ALA A 85 7.94 -6.15 -15.37
CA ALA A 85 8.23 -5.30 -14.22
C ALA A 85 9.21 -4.18 -14.57
N LEU A 86 8.87 -2.97 -14.16
CA LEU A 86 9.72 -1.79 -14.27
C LEU A 86 10.42 -1.54 -12.93
N ILE A 87 11.72 -1.29 -13.01
CA ILE A 87 12.49 -0.85 -11.84
C ILE A 87 12.51 0.67 -11.86
N ALA A 88 11.73 1.29 -10.97
CA ALA A 88 11.60 2.74 -10.91
C ALA A 88 11.23 3.21 -9.50
N ASP A 89 11.60 4.47 -9.20
CA ASP A 89 11.15 5.17 -8.00
C ASP A 89 9.68 5.58 -8.18
N ALA A 90 8.86 5.31 -7.16
CA ALA A 90 7.43 5.63 -7.17
C ALA A 90 7.15 7.15 -7.19
N GLY A 91 8.11 7.96 -6.77
CA GLY A 91 8.05 9.43 -6.83
C GLY A 91 8.50 10.03 -8.16
N THR A 92 9.02 9.21 -9.12
CA THR A 92 9.49 9.65 -10.44
C THR A 92 9.29 8.55 -11.48
N LEU A 93 8.04 8.36 -11.91
CA LEU A 93 7.67 7.26 -12.79
C LEU A 93 8.05 7.55 -14.26
N PRO A 94 8.62 6.58 -15.00
CA PRO A 94 8.93 6.71 -16.42
C PRO A 94 7.68 6.51 -17.31
N LEU A 95 6.57 7.12 -16.92
CA LEU A 95 5.28 7.02 -17.60
C LEU A 95 4.80 8.42 -18.00
N ALA A 96 4.06 8.49 -19.11
CA ALA A 96 3.46 9.74 -19.56
C ALA A 96 2.33 10.21 -18.64
N ASP A 97 2.04 11.51 -18.65
CA ASP A 97 0.88 12.08 -17.98
C ASP A 97 -0.41 11.46 -18.54
N ALA A 98 -1.39 11.28 -17.67
CA ALA A 98 -2.72 10.81 -18.05
C ALA A 98 -2.71 9.51 -18.92
N SER A 99 -1.84 8.57 -18.59
CA SER A 99 -1.62 7.35 -19.39
C SER A 99 -2.36 6.12 -18.85
N VAL A 100 -2.59 6.01 -17.54
CA VAL A 100 -3.16 4.79 -16.93
C VAL A 100 -4.59 4.98 -16.45
N ASP A 101 -5.37 3.88 -16.47
CA ASP A 101 -6.76 3.83 -16.02
C ASP A 101 -6.88 3.76 -14.51
N GLY A 102 -5.95 3.04 -13.90
CA GLY A 102 -5.94 2.81 -12.46
C GLY A 102 -4.55 2.73 -11.87
N VAL A 103 -4.42 3.15 -10.63
CA VAL A 103 -3.21 2.93 -9.82
C VAL A 103 -3.59 2.14 -8.57
N PHE A 104 -2.98 0.98 -8.43
CA PHE A 104 -3.00 0.18 -7.21
C PHE A 104 -1.67 0.36 -6.48
N CYS A 105 -1.70 0.97 -5.30
CA CYS A 105 -0.54 1.23 -4.46
C CYS A 105 -0.83 0.68 -3.06
N SER A 106 -0.21 -0.43 -2.71
CA SER A 106 -0.51 -1.15 -1.47
C SER A 106 0.73 -1.38 -0.64
N ASN A 107 0.72 -0.88 0.60
CA ASN A 107 1.83 -1.00 1.55
C ASN A 107 3.17 -0.48 1.00
N LEU A 108 3.13 0.67 0.34
CA LEU A 108 4.31 1.33 -0.19
C LEU A 108 4.68 2.59 0.60
N LEU A 109 3.69 3.40 1.02
CA LEU A 109 3.95 4.73 1.57
C LEU A 109 4.77 4.69 2.86
N GLU A 110 4.59 3.67 3.68
CA GLU A 110 5.39 3.44 4.89
C GLU A 110 6.86 3.07 4.59
N HIS A 111 7.14 2.69 3.34
CA HIS A 111 8.47 2.36 2.84
C HIS A 111 9.11 3.48 2.03
N THR A 112 8.50 4.67 2.00
CA THR A 112 9.04 5.85 1.34
C THR A 112 9.39 6.95 2.34
N PRO A 113 10.51 7.67 2.18
CA PRO A 113 10.89 8.75 3.08
C PRO A 113 9.89 9.93 3.05
N ASP A 114 9.26 10.14 1.90
CA ASP A 114 8.23 11.16 1.68
C ASP A 114 7.15 10.62 0.74
N ALA A 115 5.91 10.62 1.21
CA ALA A 115 4.76 10.19 0.42
C ALA A 115 4.30 11.25 -0.61
N ALA A 116 4.72 12.51 -0.48
CA ALA A 116 4.22 13.59 -1.34
C ALA A 116 4.58 13.42 -2.82
N PRO A 117 5.84 13.07 -3.21
CA PRO A 117 6.16 12.77 -4.60
C PRO A 117 5.34 11.58 -5.15
N VAL A 118 5.14 10.53 -4.35
CA VAL A 118 4.36 9.35 -4.77
C VAL A 118 2.92 9.72 -5.08
N ILE A 119 2.27 10.50 -4.22
CA ILE A 119 0.90 10.98 -4.43
C ILE A 119 0.82 11.91 -5.64
N ALA A 120 1.86 12.74 -5.88
CA ALA A 120 1.94 13.60 -7.06
C ALA A 120 2.03 12.78 -8.36
N GLU A 121 2.84 11.73 -8.38
CA GLU A 121 2.98 10.84 -9.53
C GLU A 121 1.69 10.04 -9.79
N ILE A 122 1.01 9.55 -8.74
CA ILE A 122 -0.31 8.93 -8.89
C ILE A 122 -1.30 9.87 -9.58
N GLU A 123 -1.37 11.14 -9.14
CA GLU A 123 -2.22 12.14 -9.82
C GLU A 123 -1.79 12.36 -11.26
N ARG A 124 -0.49 12.50 -11.54
CA ARG A 124 0.04 12.80 -12.87
C ARG A 124 -0.27 11.70 -13.88
N VAL A 125 0.04 10.44 -13.54
CA VAL A 125 -0.09 9.31 -14.49
C VAL A 125 -1.54 8.87 -14.72
N LEU A 126 -2.45 9.08 -13.77
CA LEU A 126 -3.86 8.77 -13.96
C LEU A 126 -4.48 9.63 -15.05
N ARG A 127 -5.26 9.04 -15.94
CA ARG A 127 -6.13 9.77 -16.87
C ARG A 127 -7.33 10.36 -16.17
N PRO A 128 -7.98 11.41 -16.72
CA PRO A 128 -9.25 11.90 -16.18
C PRO A 128 -10.27 10.77 -16.06
N GLY A 129 -10.97 10.69 -14.92
CA GLY A 129 -11.86 9.58 -14.57
C GLY A 129 -11.18 8.31 -14.06
N GLY A 130 -9.84 8.24 -14.10
CA GLY A 130 -9.06 7.12 -13.57
C GLY A 130 -9.15 7.00 -12.05
N TRP A 131 -8.90 5.80 -11.52
CA TRP A 131 -9.04 5.50 -10.10
C TRP A 131 -7.69 5.23 -9.43
N ALA A 132 -7.60 5.58 -8.15
CA ALA A 132 -6.48 5.22 -7.28
C ALA A 132 -6.96 4.42 -6.07
N TYR A 133 -6.26 3.33 -5.77
CA TYR A 133 -6.31 2.63 -4.50
C TYR A 133 -4.95 2.79 -3.83
N VAL A 134 -4.93 3.49 -2.69
CA VAL A 134 -3.70 3.72 -1.94
C VAL A 134 -3.88 3.18 -0.53
N SER A 135 -3.04 2.26 -0.11
CA SER A 135 -3.07 1.72 1.24
C SER A 135 -1.68 1.63 1.86
N TRP A 136 -1.63 1.73 3.18
CA TRP A 136 -0.40 1.63 3.95
C TRP A 136 -0.68 1.15 5.37
N THR A 137 0.35 0.59 6.01
CA THR A 137 0.33 0.25 7.42
C THR A 137 0.54 1.52 8.25
N ASN A 138 -0.47 1.90 9.01
CA ASN A 138 -0.39 3.09 9.85
C ASN A 138 0.61 2.90 11.00
N TRP A 139 1.43 3.92 11.27
CA TRP A 139 2.52 3.87 12.26
C TRP A 139 2.10 3.35 13.64
N TYR A 140 0.99 3.85 14.20
CA TYR A 140 0.48 3.41 15.50
C TYR A 140 -0.38 2.16 15.46
N SER A 141 -0.40 1.41 14.37
CA SER A 141 -1.00 0.07 14.34
C SER A 141 -0.12 -0.94 15.09
N PRO A 142 -0.68 -2.11 15.47
CA PRO A 142 0.11 -3.18 16.08
C PRO A 142 1.30 -3.66 15.23
N TRP A 143 1.27 -3.41 13.92
CA TRP A 143 2.33 -3.78 12.98
C TRP A 143 3.07 -2.58 12.37
N GLY A 144 2.71 -1.34 12.76
CA GLY A 144 3.32 -0.13 12.22
C GLY A 144 4.82 0.00 12.46
N GLY A 145 5.31 -0.63 13.53
CA GLY A 145 6.72 -0.73 13.81
C GLY A 145 7.44 -1.87 13.10
N HIS A 146 6.72 -2.73 12.37
CA HIS A 146 7.28 -3.95 11.79
C HIS A 146 8.09 -4.73 12.82
N ASP A 147 9.37 -5.04 12.55
CA ASP A 147 10.27 -5.74 13.49
C ASP A 147 10.45 -5.01 14.82
N MET A 148 10.23 -3.68 14.85
CA MET A 148 10.39 -2.86 16.05
C MET A 148 9.16 -2.84 16.96
N THR A 149 8.08 -3.53 16.61
CA THR A 149 6.88 -3.58 17.46
C THR A 149 7.21 -4.21 18.84
N PRO A 150 6.81 -3.60 19.97
CA PRO A 150 5.88 -2.45 20.12
C PRO A 150 6.55 -1.07 20.32
N TYR A 151 7.81 -0.93 19.99
CA TYR A 151 8.58 0.30 20.30
C TYR A 151 8.08 1.52 19.53
N GLN A 152 7.38 1.36 18.38
CA GLN A 152 6.80 2.47 17.62
C GLN A 152 5.83 3.33 18.42
N TYR A 153 5.20 2.78 19.47
CA TYR A 153 4.32 3.55 20.36
C TYR A 153 5.04 4.64 21.17
N LEU A 154 6.37 4.57 21.26
CA LEU A 154 7.20 5.63 21.87
C LEU A 154 7.49 6.78 20.89
N GLY A 155 6.92 6.73 19.67
CA GLY A 155 7.12 7.71 18.61
C GLY A 155 8.31 7.38 17.71
N PRO A 156 8.39 8.08 16.54
CA PRO A 156 9.35 7.76 15.48
C PRO A 156 10.80 8.08 15.85
N GLU A 157 11.04 8.92 16.86
CA GLU A 157 12.41 9.26 17.28
C GLU A 157 12.93 8.36 18.39
N ARG A 158 12.09 8.08 19.42
CA ARG A 158 12.51 7.34 20.61
C ARG A 158 12.40 5.84 20.45
N GLY A 159 11.35 5.38 19.79
CA GLY A 159 11.07 3.97 19.58
C GLY A 159 12.21 3.23 18.90
N PRO A 160 12.62 3.63 17.69
CA PRO A 160 13.72 2.98 16.97
C PRO A 160 15.02 2.99 17.75
N ARG A 161 15.42 4.14 18.35
CA ARG A 161 16.63 4.24 19.14
C ARG A 161 16.64 3.28 20.34
N LEU A 162 15.50 3.10 21.00
CA LEU A 162 15.39 2.21 22.16
C LEU A 162 15.41 0.75 21.71
N TYR A 163 14.75 0.43 20.60
CA TYR A 163 14.80 -0.90 19.99
C TYR A 163 16.25 -1.28 19.65
N GLU A 164 16.96 -0.45 18.88
CA GLU A 164 18.33 -0.70 18.44
C GLU A 164 19.32 -0.88 19.61
N ARG A 165 19.14 -0.08 20.68
CA ARG A 165 19.98 -0.25 21.89
C ARG A 165 19.80 -1.60 22.57
N ARG A 166 18.61 -2.22 22.46
CA ARG A 166 18.28 -3.47 23.15
C ARG A 166 18.46 -4.70 22.29
N HIS A 167 18.21 -4.57 20.99
CA HIS A 167 18.09 -5.70 20.07
C HIS A 167 19.06 -5.62 18.88
N GLY A 168 19.75 -4.50 18.71
CA GLY A 168 20.50 -4.21 17.50
C GLY A 168 19.60 -3.67 16.37
N LYS A 169 20.20 -3.36 15.23
CA LYS A 169 19.48 -2.85 14.05
C LYS A 169 18.57 -3.94 13.49
N PRO A 170 17.32 -3.62 13.10
CA PRO A 170 16.44 -4.56 12.42
C PRO A 170 17.09 -5.11 11.16
N ARG A 171 16.86 -6.38 10.86
CA ARG A 171 17.39 -7.01 9.63
C ARG A 171 16.72 -6.46 8.37
N LYS A 172 15.43 -6.17 8.47
CA LYS A 172 14.59 -5.60 7.42
C LYS A 172 13.80 -4.44 8.01
N ASN A 173 13.44 -3.46 7.19
CA ASN A 173 12.60 -2.33 7.60
C ASN A 173 13.16 -1.51 8.78
N ALA A 174 14.48 -1.23 8.77
CA ALA A 174 15.06 -0.31 9.74
C ALA A 174 14.49 1.10 9.54
N TYR A 175 14.14 1.77 10.65
CA TYR A 175 13.60 3.12 10.59
C TYR A 175 14.61 4.11 9.97
N GLY A 176 14.15 4.89 8.99
CA GLY A 176 14.99 5.83 8.23
C GLY A 176 15.75 5.20 7.04
N GLU A 177 15.63 3.90 6.80
CA GLU A 177 16.26 3.22 5.65
C GLU A 177 15.26 2.43 4.79
N GLY A 178 14.27 1.79 5.39
CA GLY A 178 13.25 1.02 4.70
C GLY A 178 11.88 1.10 5.39
N LEU A 179 11.77 1.90 6.46
CA LEU A 179 10.52 2.15 7.16
C LEU A 179 10.47 3.60 7.66
N TRP A 180 9.35 4.26 7.44
CA TRP A 180 9.07 5.61 7.92
C TRP A 180 7.73 5.69 8.60
N ALA A 181 7.55 6.69 9.49
CA ALA A 181 6.31 6.90 10.20
C ALA A 181 5.23 7.47 9.27
N CYS A 182 4.40 6.61 8.71
CA CYS A 182 3.28 7.01 7.86
C CYS A 182 1.99 7.10 8.69
N HIS A 183 1.44 8.33 8.82
CA HIS A 183 0.25 8.62 9.60
C HIS A 183 -0.93 8.95 8.69
N ILE A 184 -2.16 8.63 9.13
CA ILE A 184 -3.37 8.82 8.32
C ILE A 184 -3.67 10.30 8.09
N GLY A 185 -3.54 11.14 9.12
CA GLY A 185 -3.84 12.56 9.02
C GLY A 185 -2.99 13.30 7.99
N PRO A 186 -1.67 13.26 8.12
CA PRO A 186 -0.74 13.84 7.14
C PRO A 186 -0.96 13.31 5.72
N THR A 187 -1.09 11.99 5.54
CA THR A 187 -1.32 11.40 4.21
C THR A 187 -2.63 11.86 3.58
N LEU A 188 -3.71 11.94 4.36
CA LEU A 188 -4.98 12.52 3.89
C LEU A 188 -4.83 14.00 3.48
N ALA A 189 -4.01 14.77 4.20
CA ALA A 189 -3.74 16.17 3.85
C ALA A 189 -2.99 16.27 2.50
N LEU A 190 -2.01 15.40 2.26
CA LEU A 190 -1.30 15.33 0.98
C LEU A 190 -2.26 15.06 -0.18
N VAL A 191 -3.13 14.05 -0.06
CA VAL A 191 -4.11 13.73 -1.13
C VAL A 191 -5.10 14.88 -1.33
N ARG A 192 -5.59 15.51 -0.26
CA ARG A 192 -6.52 16.66 -0.35
C ARG A 192 -5.88 17.90 -0.97
N ALA A 193 -4.56 18.04 -0.85
CA ALA A 193 -3.82 19.13 -1.49
C ALA A 193 -3.67 18.96 -3.01
N ARG A 194 -4.03 17.78 -3.55
CA ARG A 194 -3.99 17.51 -4.99
C ARG A 194 -5.33 17.92 -5.64
N PRO A 195 -5.35 18.97 -6.46
CA PRO A 195 -6.60 19.54 -6.96
C PRO A 195 -7.37 18.61 -7.91
N GLN A 196 -6.69 17.68 -8.54
CA GLN A 196 -7.28 16.74 -9.49
C GLN A 196 -7.59 15.37 -8.87
N LEU A 197 -7.34 15.14 -7.55
CA LEU A 197 -7.69 13.89 -6.87
C LEU A 197 -8.88 14.10 -5.92
N ALA A 198 -10.04 13.57 -6.29
CA ALA A 198 -11.21 13.51 -5.42
C ALA A 198 -11.18 12.24 -4.56
N ILE A 199 -11.12 12.40 -3.24
CA ILE A 199 -11.23 11.26 -2.31
C ILE A 199 -12.68 10.77 -2.30
N GLU A 200 -12.92 9.56 -2.79
CA GLU A 200 -14.23 8.91 -2.77
C GLU A 200 -14.50 8.24 -1.41
N ARG A 201 -13.46 7.63 -0.83
CA ARG A 201 -13.60 6.88 0.43
C ARG A 201 -12.27 6.76 1.18
N VAL A 202 -12.38 6.78 2.51
CA VAL A 202 -11.28 6.42 3.44
C VAL A 202 -11.82 5.37 4.39
N GLU A 203 -11.11 4.25 4.50
CA GLU A 203 -11.58 3.11 5.28
C GLU A 203 -10.43 2.27 5.83
N PRO A 204 -10.63 1.56 6.97
CA PRO A 204 -9.72 0.50 7.40
C PRO A 204 -9.78 -0.67 6.41
N ARG A 205 -8.61 -1.18 5.98
CA ARG A 205 -8.52 -2.27 5.00
C ARG A 205 -9.21 -3.54 5.44
N TYR A 206 -9.05 -3.91 6.70
CA TYR A 206 -9.51 -5.22 7.21
C TYR A 206 -10.95 -5.19 7.71
N TRP A 207 -11.50 -3.99 8.00
CA TRP A 207 -12.89 -3.77 8.43
C TRP A 207 -13.48 -2.50 7.81
N PRO A 208 -13.79 -2.55 6.49
CA PRO A 208 -14.27 -1.36 5.76
C PRO A 208 -15.60 -0.77 6.29
N TRP A 209 -16.36 -1.56 7.05
CA TRP A 209 -17.57 -1.11 7.73
C TRP A 209 -17.29 -0.03 8.81
N ALA A 210 -16.07 -0.01 9.37
CA ALA A 210 -15.64 0.99 10.35
C ALA A 210 -15.10 2.29 9.71
N ALA A 211 -15.37 2.56 8.42
CA ALA A 211 -14.96 3.78 7.73
C ALA A 211 -15.23 5.09 8.49
N PRO A 212 -16.33 5.26 9.28
CA PRO A 212 -16.53 6.46 10.08
C PRO A 212 -15.41 6.79 11.05
N VAL A 213 -14.67 5.80 11.55
CA VAL A 213 -13.52 5.98 12.46
C VAL A 213 -12.42 6.82 11.79
N CYS A 214 -12.22 6.69 10.49
CA CYS A 214 -11.22 7.45 9.75
C CYS A 214 -11.49 8.95 9.72
N ARG A 215 -12.70 9.39 10.10
CA ARG A 215 -13.09 10.81 10.19
C ARG A 215 -12.71 11.45 11.53
N ILE A 216 -12.38 10.65 12.55
CA ILE A 216 -12.11 11.12 13.92
C ILE A 216 -10.59 11.27 14.11
N PRO A 217 -10.06 12.51 14.13
CA PRO A 217 -8.63 12.75 14.39
C PRO A 217 -8.17 12.10 15.69
N GLY A 218 -6.95 11.59 15.73
CA GLY A 218 -6.41 10.85 16.88
C GLY A 218 -6.90 9.41 16.94
N LEU A 219 -8.20 9.16 17.03
CA LEU A 219 -8.75 7.80 17.09
C LEU A 219 -8.38 6.98 15.85
N ARG A 220 -8.47 7.57 14.65
CA ARG A 220 -8.06 6.92 13.38
C ARG A 220 -6.62 6.41 13.41
N GLU A 221 -5.71 7.14 14.07
CA GLU A 221 -4.29 6.77 14.15
C GLU A 221 -4.05 5.55 15.05
N LEU A 222 -4.94 5.24 15.97
CA LEU A 222 -4.79 4.13 16.92
C LEU A 222 -5.54 2.87 16.49
N VAL A 223 -6.73 3.03 15.88
CA VAL A 223 -7.61 1.89 15.60
C VAL A 223 -7.63 1.46 14.13
N THR A 224 -7.10 2.28 13.21
CA THR A 224 -6.98 1.91 11.80
C THR A 224 -5.58 1.34 11.54
N TRP A 225 -5.50 0.03 11.49
CA TRP A 225 -4.20 -0.65 11.34
C TRP A 225 -3.57 -0.49 9.97
N ASN A 226 -4.37 -0.65 8.93
CA ASN A 226 -4.00 -0.37 7.56
C ASN A 226 -5.10 0.50 6.97
N CYS A 227 -4.73 1.68 6.48
CA CYS A 227 -5.66 2.65 5.93
C CYS A 227 -5.71 2.51 4.40
N VAL A 228 -6.92 2.62 3.87
CA VAL A 228 -7.15 2.69 2.42
C VAL A 228 -7.74 4.05 2.08
N ILE A 229 -7.15 4.73 1.12
CA ILE A 229 -7.75 5.85 0.40
C ILE A 229 -8.14 5.35 -0.99
N ARG A 230 -9.40 5.60 -1.35
CA ARG A 230 -9.89 5.45 -2.71
C ARG A 230 -10.14 6.84 -3.27
N ALA A 231 -9.55 7.12 -4.41
CA ALA A 231 -9.66 8.42 -5.06
C ALA A 231 -9.93 8.25 -6.56
N ARG A 232 -10.44 9.32 -7.17
CA ARG A 232 -10.66 9.42 -8.61
C ARG A 232 -10.02 10.69 -9.12
N LYS A 233 -9.39 10.62 -10.29
CA LYS A 233 -8.93 11.81 -11.00
C LYS A 233 -10.12 12.50 -11.65
N LEU A 234 -10.24 13.82 -11.43
CA LEU A 234 -11.26 14.69 -11.98
C LEU A 234 -11.02 14.99 -13.47
#